data_ce379719504b752a964a62d80ee0d873
#
_entry.id   ce379719504b752a964a62d80ee0d873
#
_cell.length_a   1.000
_cell.length_b   1.000
_cell.length_c   1.000
_cell.angle_alpha   90.00
_cell.angle_beta   90.00
_cell.angle_gamma   90.00
#
_symmetry.space_group_name_H-M   'P 1'
#
loop_
_entity.id
_entity.type
_entity.pdbx_description
1 polymer ?
#
loop_
_entity_poly.entity_id
_entity_poly.type
_entity_poly.pdbx_seq_one_letter_code
_entity_poly.pdbx_strand_id
1 'polypeptide(L)'
;MKVSLVCLAATMMITSCKKDNLAKELEVSVIKEWNIDLSTKYQVPAVHCNNQTGMVKLQLFSDNSLSYKIDVKDLEIGDELVAAHIHEGNVLENGMVVLGFDPMFTGGKAMGVLTNLRSSFADSLKSDLNELYFNVHSKNHPKGLVRGQLNVGIVLADDVELKGSNQVPAVMTTANGLALLRLTTDKKLYSKVSVKDLEVGDELLYAHIHSGNTGVSGNVIVTLCMNAAEFGTIKISPLTDDTFKMVKNDYNYVNVHSKAHPKGIIRGQINN
;
A
#
# COMPACT_ATOMS: atom_id res chain seq x y z
N MET A 1 -41.51 1.04 96.79
CA MET A 1 -42.15 1.32 95.51
C MET A 1 -41.09 2.00 94.61
N LYS A 2 -40.60 1.28 93.61
CA LYS A 2 -39.57 1.78 92.66
C LYS A 2 -40.29 2.21 91.36
N VAL A 3 -40.18 3.46 90.99
CA VAL A 3 -40.71 4.00 89.74
C VAL A 3 -39.55 3.97 88.73
N SER A 4 -39.72 3.16 87.70
CA SER A 4 -38.79 3.10 86.57
C SER A 4 -39.16 4.15 85.51
N LEU A 5 -38.23 5.00 85.22
CA LEU A 5 -38.30 6.01 84.15
C LEU A 5 -37.82 5.37 82.82
N VAL A 6 -38.70 5.25 81.89
CA VAL A 6 -38.36 4.77 80.53
C VAL A 6 -37.97 5.99 79.65
N CYS A 7 -36.72 6.07 79.34
CA CYS A 7 -36.22 7.04 78.31
C CYS A 7 -36.44 6.49 76.90
N LEU A 8 -37.27 7.17 76.10
CA LEU A 8 -37.51 6.86 74.73
C LEU A 8 -36.44 7.63 73.85
N ALA A 9 -35.48 6.92 73.35
CA ALA A 9 -34.49 7.50 72.47
C ALA A 9 -35.04 7.48 71.02
N ALA A 10 -35.29 8.64 70.46
CA ALA A 10 -35.67 8.80 69.05
C ALA A 10 -34.39 8.76 68.17
N THR A 11 -34.23 7.68 67.43
CA THR A 11 -33.12 7.54 66.43
C THR A 11 -33.53 8.25 65.14
N MET A 12 -32.95 9.41 64.90
CA MET A 12 -33.04 10.09 63.60
C MET A 12 -32.18 9.35 62.57
N MET A 13 -32.81 8.63 61.62
CA MET A 13 -32.15 8.09 60.46
C MET A 13 -31.91 9.25 59.43
N ILE A 14 -30.65 9.66 59.30
CA ILE A 14 -30.22 10.53 58.26
C ILE A 14 -29.95 9.65 57.02
N THR A 15 -30.88 9.59 56.08
CA THR A 15 -30.65 9.00 54.76
C THR A 15 -29.75 9.93 53.94
N SER A 16 -28.47 9.66 53.99
CA SER A 16 -27.51 10.30 53.05
C SER A 16 -27.73 9.71 51.66
N CYS A 17 -28.41 10.43 50.81
CA CYS A 17 -28.37 10.16 49.36
C CYS A 17 -26.95 10.43 48.84
N LYS A 18 -26.11 9.42 48.79
CA LYS A 18 -24.94 9.44 47.94
C LYS A 18 -25.45 9.42 46.50
N LYS A 19 -25.33 10.56 45.80
CA LYS A 19 -25.32 10.58 44.36
C LYS A 19 -24.02 9.89 43.92
N ASP A 20 -24.13 8.60 43.62
CA ASP A 20 -23.09 7.89 42.88
C ASP A 20 -23.08 8.46 41.46
N ASN A 21 -22.35 9.56 41.29
CA ASN A 21 -21.83 9.96 39.97
C ASN A 21 -20.73 8.95 39.60
N LEU A 22 -21.11 7.72 39.29
CA LEU A 22 -20.30 6.82 38.50
C LEU A 22 -20.23 7.46 37.11
N ALA A 23 -19.21 8.31 36.90
CA ALA A 23 -18.76 8.61 35.59
C ALA A 23 -18.47 7.25 34.95
N LYS A 24 -19.34 6.81 34.03
CA LYS A 24 -19.13 5.60 33.25
C LYS A 24 -17.84 5.81 32.52
N GLU A 25 -16.77 5.20 33.02
CA GLU A 25 -15.47 5.23 32.33
C GLU A 25 -15.75 4.62 30.97
N LEU A 26 -15.62 5.45 29.91
CA LEU A 26 -15.86 4.99 28.54
C LEU A 26 -14.76 3.99 28.25
N GLU A 27 -15.14 2.72 28.14
CA GLU A 27 -14.23 1.64 27.84
C GLU A 27 -13.61 1.90 26.46
N VAL A 28 -12.29 2.01 26.39
CA VAL A 28 -11.56 2.21 25.14
C VAL A 28 -11.63 0.93 24.32
N SER A 29 -12.21 0.99 23.13
CA SER A 29 -12.41 -0.15 22.25
C SER A 29 -11.75 0.06 20.88
N VAL A 30 -11.35 -1.04 20.24
CA VAL A 30 -10.85 -1.00 18.84
C VAL A 30 -12.02 -0.71 17.91
N ILE A 31 -11.89 0.34 17.10
CA ILE A 31 -12.90 0.75 16.11
C ILE A 31 -12.52 0.38 14.68
N LYS A 32 -11.21 0.23 14.38
CA LYS A 32 -10.72 -0.26 13.09
C LYS A 32 -9.35 -0.92 13.24
N GLU A 33 -9.13 -1.97 12.46
CA GLU A 33 -7.87 -2.71 12.45
C GLU A 33 -7.39 -2.91 11.01
N TRP A 34 -6.07 -2.85 10.81
CA TRP A 34 -5.40 -3.18 9.55
C TRP A 34 -4.30 -4.20 9.81
N ASN A 35 -4.19 -5.17 8.92
CA ASN A 35 -3.06 -6.06 8.79
C ASN A 35 -2.50 -5.83 7.38
N ILE A 36 -1.36 -5.16 7.28
CA ILE A 36 -0.82 -4.65 6.03
C ILE A 36 0.45 -5.42 5.71
N ASP A 37 0.45 -6.15 4.60
CA ASP A 37 1.65 -6.77 4.07
C ASP A 37 2.58 -5.71 3.48
N LEU A 38 3.86 -5.79 3.84
CA LEU A 38 4.91 -4.89 3.39
C LEU A 38 5.88 -5.62 2.46
N SER A 39 6.31 -4.96 1.39
CA SER A 39 7.32 -5.50 0.46
C SER A 39 8.15 -4.40 -0.18
N THR A 40 9.41 -4.71 -0.50
CA THR A 40 10.27 -3.91 -1.36
C THR A 40 9.68 -3.75 -2.77
N LYS A 41 8.96 -4.77 -3.26
CA LYS A 41 8.28 -4.74 -4.57
C LYS A 41 7.16 -3.71 -4.65
N TYR A 42 6.59 -3.29 -3.50
CA TYR A 42 5.50 -2.31 -3.46
C TYR A 42 6.00 -0.86 -3.47
N GLN A 43 7.30 -0.62 -3.31
CA GLN A 43 7.91 0.71 -3.49
C GLN A 43 7.74 1.20 -4.95
N VAL A 44 7.84 2.50 -5.15
CA VAL A 44 7.67 3.13 -6.46
C VAL A 44 8.86 4.07 -6.77
N PRO A 45 9.79 3.67 -7.62
CA PRO A 45 9.95 2.32 -8.19
C PRO A 45 10.26 1.29 -7.11
N ALA A 46 10.12 0.00 -7.46
CA ALA A 46 10.49 -1.10 -6.57
C ALA A 46 11.95 -1.00 -6.14
N VAL A 47 12.25 -1.41 -4.92
CA VAL A 47 13.64 -1.57 -4.47
C VAL A 47 14.14 -2.90 -5.02
N HIS A 48 14.98 -2.80 -6.05
CA HIS A 48 15.59 -3.98 -6.67
C HIS A 48 16.80 -4.44 -5.84
N CYS A 49 17.03 -5.72 -5.85
CA CYS A 49 18.09 -6.48 -5.18
C CYS A 49 17.73 -7.10 -3.83
N ASN A 50 16.66 -6.70 -3.19
CA ASN A 50 16.29 -7.17 -1.86
C ASN A 50 14.85 -7.66 -1.85
N ASN A 51 14.63 -8.83 -1.25
CA ASN A 51 13.29 -9.40 -1.11
C ASN A 51 12.74 -9.19 0.31
N GLN A 52 13.09 -8.05 0.95
CA GLN A 52 12.56 -7.76 2.27
C GLN A 52 11.04 -7.69 2.21
N THR A 53 10.45 -8.35 3.18
CA THR A 53 9.02 -8.36 3.40
C THR A 53 8.74 -8.01 4.85
N GLY A 54 7.50 -7.77 5.16
CA GLY A 54 7.09 -7.51 6.53
C GLY A 54 5.59 -7.45 6.67
N MET A 55 5.18 -7.12 7.87
CA MET A 55 3.78 -6.85 8.20
C MET A 55 3.72 -5.70 9.20
N VAL A 56 2.72 -4.87 9.06
CA VAL A 56 2.32 -3.94 10.11
C VAL A 56 0.88 -4.21 10.50
N LYS A 57 0.65 -4.32 11.80
CA LYS A 57 -0.68 -4.31 12.39
C LYS A 57 -0.93 -2.93 12.99
N LEU A 58 -2.04 -2.29 12.59
CA LEU A 58 -2.52 -1.04 13.16
C LEU A 58 -3.88 -1.26 13.81
N GLN A 59 -4.13 -0.62 14.97
CA GLN A 59 -5.46 -0.63 15.62
C GLN A 59 -5.79 0.80 16.05
N LEU A 60 -6.86 1.34 15.49
CA LEU A 60 -7.43 2.62 15.89
C LEU A 60 -8.47 2.40 16.99
N PHE A 61 -8.35 3.14 18.08
CA PHE A 61 -9.23 3.04 19.23
C PHE A 61 -10.23 4.20 19.31
N SER A 62 -11.28 4.00 20.12
CA SER A 62 -12.38 4.97 20.30
C SER A 62 -11.96 6.30 20.92
N ASP A 63 -10.82 6.35 21.59
CA ASP A 63 -10.19 7.56 22.14
C ASP A 63 -9.24 8.28 21.16
N ASN A 64 -9.25 7.88 19.88
CA ASN A 64 -8.33 8.32 18.83
C ASN A 64 -6.86 8.00 19.11
N SER A 65 -6.56 6.99 19.92
CA SER A 65 -5.21 6.40 19.96
C SER A 65 -5.03 5.40 18.83
N LEU A 66 -3.79 5.19 18.38
CA LEU A 66 -3.42 4.25 17.31
C LEU A 66 -2.25 3.40 17.79
N SER A 67 -2.51 2.11 18.02
CA SER A 67 -1.42 1.17 18.26
C SER A 67 -0.81 0.68 16.95
N TYR A 68 0.48 0.37 16.98
CA TYR A 68 1.19 -0.21 15.86
C TYR A 68 2.11 -1.35 16.32
N LYS A 69 2.23 -2.36 15.46
CA LYS A 69 3.24 -3.43 15.57
C LYS A 69 3.81 -3.68 14.18
N ILE A 70 5.11 -3.42 14.02
CA ILE A 70 5.87 -3.56 12.77
C ILE A 70 6.77 -4.79 12.91
N ASP A 71 6.85 -5.61 11.86
CA ASP A 71 7.77 -6.74 11.76
C ASP A 71 8.29 -6.79 10.30
N VAL A 72 9.54 -6.36 10.09
CA VAL A 72 10.25 -6.43 8.80
C VAL A 72 11.27 -7.54 8.87
N LYS A 73 11.30 -8.38 7.85
CA LYS A 73 12.15 -9.57 7.75
C LYS A 73 13.24 -9.40 6.70
N ASP A 74 14.24 -10.25 6.79
CA ASP A 74 15.28 -10.40 5.78
C ASP A 74 16.08 -9.11 5.53
N LEU A 75 16.29 -8.30 6.60
CA LEU A 75 17.12 -7.11 6.52
C LEU A 75 18.54 -7.50 6.08
N GLU A 76 19.14 -6.67 5.23
CA GLU A 76 20.53 -6.83 4.86
C GLU A 76 21.45 -6.70 6.06
N ILE A 77 22.56 -7.43 6.03
CA ILE A 77 23.58 -7.36 7.07
C ILE A 77 24.12 -5.91 7.11
N GLY A 78 24.00 -5.29 8.27
CA GLY A 78 24.46 -3.91 8.49
C GLY A 78 23.45 -2.82 8.12
N ASP A 79 22.28 -3.16 7.56
CA ASP A 79 21.19 -2.19 7.41
C ASP A 79 20.34 -2.13 8.69
N GLU A 80 19.83 -0.94 9.00
CA GLU A 80 19.02 -0.68 10.19
C GLU A 80 17.78 0.11 9.82
N LEU A 81 16.62 -0.29 10.34
CA LEU A 81 15.39 0.49 10.22
C LEU A 81 15.48 1.76 11.06
N VAL A 82 15.03 2.88 10.50
CA VAL A 82 15.20 4.20 11.13
C VAL A 82 13.90 4.98 11.30
N ALA A 83 12.89 4.73 10.47
CA ALA A 83 11.63 5.47 10.53
C ALA A 83 10.47 4.65 9.95
N ALA A 84 9.26 5.03 10.32
CA ALA A 84 8.02 4.53 9.71
C ALA A 84 7.00 5.67 9.60
N HIS A 85 6.25 5.70 8.50
CA HIS A 85 5.27 6.74 8.21
C HIS A 85 4.01 6.18 7.54
N ILE A 86 2.88 6.87 7.71
CA ILE A 86 1.76 6.80 6.78
C ILE A 86 1.87 8.00 5.83
N HIS A 87 1.70 7.72 4.55
CA HIS A 87 1.69 8.70 3.47
C HIS A 87 0.33 8.66 2.77
N GLU A 88 -0.05 9.75 2.12
CA GLU A 88 -1.13 9.74 1.12
C GLU A 88 -0.61 9.23 -0.23
N GLY A 89 -1.47 8.62 -1.03
CA GLY A 89 -1.17 8.14 -2.37
C GLY A 89 -1.63 6.72 -2.64
N ASN A 90 -1.93 6.47 -3.90
CA ASN A 90 -2.30 5.14 -4.39
C ASN A 90 -1.06 4.23 -4.56
N VAL A 91 -1.27 3.01 -5.02
CA VAL A 91 -0.23 1.97 -5.14
C VAL A 91 0.94 2.34 -6.08
N LEU A 92 0.82 3.40 -6.91
CA LEU A 92 1.86 3.92 -7.81
C LEU A 92 2.28 5.37 -7.53
N GLU A 93 1.77 6.00 -6.48
CA GLU A 93 2.11 7.37 -6.10
C GLU A 93 3.00 7.40 -4.87
N ASN A 94 3.96 8.34 -4.88
CA ASN A 94 4.74 8.71 -3.70
C ASN A 94 4.22 10.05 -3.20
N GLY A 95 3.38 10.00 -2.15
CA GLY A 95 2.75 11.19 -1.58
C GLY A 95 3.45 11.70 -0.33
N MET A 96 2.87 12.74 0.26
CA MET A 96 3.40 13.38 1.46
C MET A 96 3.15 12.51 2.70
N VAL A 97 4.00 12.68 3.72
CA VAL A 97 3.80 12.10 5.05
C VAL A 97 2.59 12.77 5.70
N VAL A 98 1.63 11.98 6.15
CA VAL A 98 0.44 12.43 6.90
C VAL A 98 0.49 12.02 8.37
N LEU A 99 1.26 10.98 8.70
CA LEU A 99 1.52 10.57 10.08
C LEU A 99 2.92 9.97 10.22
N GLY A 100 3.71 10.49 11.14
CA GLY A 100 4.99 9.92 11.56
C GLY A 100 4.83 8.99 12.75
N PHE A 101 5.67 7.95 12.79
CA PHE A 101 5.88 7.09 13.94
C PHE A 101 7.33 7.27 14.39
N ASP A 102 7.56 7.24 15.70
CA ASP A 102 8.92 7.25 16.27
C ASP A 102 9.24 5.84 16.83
N PRO A 103 9.39 4.83 15.96
CA PRO A 103 9.56 3.46 16.40
C PRO A 103 10.98 3.20 16.89
N MET A 104 11.12 2.60 18.07
CA MET A 104 12.40 2.02 18.48
C MET A 104 12.51 0.61 17.92
N PHE A 105 13.25 0.47 16.82
CA PHE A 105 13.45 -0.82 16.18
C PHE A 105 14.47 -1.69 16.90
N THR A 106 14.14 -2.98 17.03
CA THR A 106 15.05 -4.01 17.51
C THR A 106 14.88 -5.26 16.64
N GLY A 107 15.92 -5.65 15.91
CA GLY A 107 15.87 -6.84 15.04
C GLY A 107 14.74 -6.81 14.01
N GLY A 108 14.48 -5.67 13.38
CA GLY A 108 13.43 -5.50 12.38
C GLY A 108 12.03 -5.25 12.95
N LYS A 109 11.88 -5.20 14.29
CA LYS A 109 10.57 -5.10 14.96
C LYS A 109 10.46 -3.82 15.77
N ALA A 110 9.25 -3.27 15.81
CA ALA A 110 8.88 -2.18 16.69
C ALA A 110 7.39 -2.26 17.05
N MET A 111 7.03 -1.73 18.22
CA MET A 111 5.65 -1.56 18.63
C MET A 111 5.50 -0.31 19.49
N GLY A 112 4.30 0.26 19.48
CA GLY A 112 3.99 1.42 20.29
C GLY A 112 2.53 1.86 20.14
N VAL A 113 2.23 2.98 20.78
CA VAL A 113 0.91 3.62 20.72
C VAL A 113 1.11 5.12 20.52
N LEU A 114 0.48 5.67 19.50
CA LEU A 114 0.33 7.11 19.30
C LEU A 114 -0.96 7.53 19.99
N THR A 115 -0.87 8.48 20.92
CA THR A 115 -2.04 9.03 21.63
C THR A 115 -2.43 10.38 21.04
N ASN A 116 -3.69 10.77 21.22
CA ASN A 116 -4.17 12.10 20.85
C ASN A 116 -4.05 12.43 19.34
N LEU A 117 -4.35 11.46 18.46
CA LEU A 117 -4.47 11.78 17.03
C LEU A 117 -5.53 12.87 16.84
N ARG A 118 -5.25 13.80 15.92
CA ARG A 118 -6.25 14.80 15.52
C ARG A 118 -7.50 14.09 15.03
N SER A 119 -8.68 14.50 15.50
CA SER A 119 -9.96 13.86 15.14
C SER A 119 -10.16 13.78 13.64
N SER A 120 -9.82 14.84 12.88
CA SER A 120 -9.91 14.84 11.42
C SER A 120 -9.06 13.75 10.75
N PHE A 121 -7.87 13.46 11.30
CA PHE A 121 -7.03 12.38 10.80
C PHE A 121 -7.56 11.01 11.22
N ALA A 122 -8.03 10.85 12.46
CA ALA A 122 -8.68 9.63 12.90
C ALA A 122 -9.93 9.31 12.05
N ASP A 123 -10.72 10.33 11.68
CA ASP A 123 -11.86 10.18 10.78
C ASP A 123 -11.41 9.82 9.35
N SER A 124 -10.29 10.37 8.88
CA SER A 124 -9.68 9.98 7.61
C SER A 124 -9.26 8.51 7.61
N LEU A 125 -8.69 8.01 8.70
CA LEU A 125 -8.34 6.58 8.85
C LEU A 125 -9.56 5.65 8.86
N LYS A 126 -10.71 6.12 9.35
CA LYS A 126 -11.97 5.34 9.34
C LYS A 126 -12.52 5.15 7.93
N SER A 127 -12.24 6.08 7.02
CA SER A 127 -12.70 6.02 5.64
C SER A 127 -11.88 5.03 4.82
N ASP A 128 -12.54 4.11 4.10
CA ASP A 128 -11.90 3.19 3.16
C ASP A 128 -11.60 3.85 1.79
N LEU A 129 -12.08 5.09 1.59
CA LEU A 129 -11.90 5.83 0.33
C LEU A 129 -10.54 6.53 0.22
N ASN A 130 -9.84 6.70 1.33
CA ASN A 130 -8.54 7.38 1.34
C ASN A 130 -7.43 6.42 0.91
N GLU A 131 -6.70 6.81 -0.12
CA GLU A 131 -5.53 6.08 -0.59
C GLU A 131 -4.33 6.43 0.29
N LEU A 132 -4.06 5.57 1.26
CA LEU A 132 -2.99 5.71 2.23
C LEU A 132 -2.07 4.49 2.17
N TYR A 133 -0.76 4.71 2.36
CA TYR A 133 0.19 3.61 2.47
C TYR A 133 1.12 3.76 3.67
N PHE A 134 1.50 2.62 4.25
CA PHE A 134 2.52 2.53 5.28
C PHE A 134 3.88 2.31 4.64
N ASN A 135 4.89 3.07 5.09
CA ASN A 135 6.25 2.98 4.58
C ASN A 135 7.24 2.87 5.75
N VAL A 136 8.17 1.91 5.65
CA VAL A 136 9.28 1.75 6.59
C VAL A 136 10.59 2.08 5.87
N HIS A 137 11.42 2.87 6.51
CA HIS A 137 12.68 3.36 5.99
C HIS A 137 13.86 2.72 6.70
N SER A 138 14.96 2.54 5.99
CA SER A 138 16.22 2.08 6.56
C SER A 138 17.37 3.06 6.25
N LYS A 139 18.53 2.84 6.86
CA LYS A 139 19.73 3.64 6.59
C LYS A 139 20.11 3.59 5.11
N ASN A 140 20.06 2.39 4.51
CA ASN A 140 20.43 2.18 3.11
C ASN A 140 19.31 2.64 2.15
N HIS A 141 18.05 2.67 2.62
CA HIS A 141 16.88 3.06 1.84
C HIS A 141 16.09 4.20 2.50
N PRO A 142 16.65 5.42 2.53
CA PRO A 142 16.03 6.57 3.22
C PRO A 142 14.74 7.06 2.54
N LYS A 143 14.48 6.65 1.29
CA LYS A 143 13.21 6.93 0.58
C LYS A 143 12.13 5.89 0.86
N GLY A 144 12.46 4.80 1.55
CA GLY A 144 11.59 3.68 1.91
C GLY A 144 12.16 2.34 1.48
N LEU A 145 12.18 1.39 2.41
CA LEU A 145 12.63 0.01 2.18
C LEU A 145 11.44 -0.88 1.82
N VAL A 146 10.42 -0.91 2.66
CA VAL A 146 9.21 -1.71 2.43
C VAL A 146 7.95 -0.86 2.58
N ARG A 147 6.96 -1.14 1.76
CA ARG A 147 5.71 -0.40 1.66
C ARG A 147 4.52 -1.36 1.61
N GLY A 148 3.35 -0.92 2.10
CA GLY A 148 2.07 -1.60 1.94
C GLY A 148 0.90 -0.62 1.98
N GLN A 149 -0.14 -0.88 1.20
CA GLN A 149 -1.33 -0.04 1.15
C GLN A 149 -2.27 -0.36 2.32
N LEU A 150 -2.91 0.65 2.91
CA LEU A 150 -3.76 0.43 4.10
C LEU A 150 -5.05 -0.33 3.78
N ASN A 151 -5.80 0.10 2.78
CA ASN A 151 -7.17 -0.35 2.56
C ASN A 151 -7.31 -1.37 1.42
N VAL A 152 -6.21 -1.74 0.75
CA VAL A 152 -6.22 -2.70 -0.36
C VAL A 152 -4.93 -3.50 -0.40
N GLY A 153 -5.02 -4.81 -0.63
CA GLY A 153 -3.84 -5.66 -0.83
C GLY A 153 -3.32 -5.57 -2.26
N ILE A 154 -2.00 -5.75 -2.45
CA ILE A 154 -1.36 -5.86 -3.76
C ILE A 154 -1.09 -7.34 -4.02
N VAL A 155 -1.61 -7.89 -5.13
CA VAL A 155 -1.48 -9.30 -5.49
C VAL A 155 -0.47 -9.55 -6.61
N LEU A 156 -0.08 -8.49 -7.35
CA LEU A 156 1.02 -8.49 -8.29
C LEU A 156 1.68 -7.11 -8.27
N ALA A 157 3.00 -7.08 -8.16
CA ALA A 157 3.81 -5.88 -8.27
C ALA A 157 5.03 -6.21 -9.12
N ASP A 158 5.14 -5.58 -10.26
CA ASP A 158 6.28 -5.74 -11.17
C ASP A 158 6.65 -4.42 -11.83
N ASP A 159 7.94 -4.17 -11.94
CA ASP A 159 8.54 -3.05 -12.65
C ASP A 159 9.24 -3.62 -13.89
N VAL A 160 8.49 -3.73 -14.98
CA VAL A 160 8.87 -4.45 -16.19
C VAL A 160 9.77 -3.61 -17.08
N GLU A 161 11.02 -4.01 -17.24
CA GLU A 161 11.92 -3.41 -18.23
C GLU A 161 11.52 -3.77 -19.67
N LEU A 162 11.41 -2.76 -20.54
CA LEU A 162 10.99 -2.90 -21.92
C LEU A 162 12.18 -2.64 -22.87
N LYS A 163 12.47 -3.61 -23.74
CA LYS A 163 13.60 -3.57 -24.69
C LYS A 163 13.17 -4.10 -26.06
N GLY A 164 13.77 -3.55 -27.13
CA GLY A 164 13.54 -4.02 -28.52
C GLY A 164 14.03 -5.46 -28.72
N SER A 165 15.12 -5.85 -28.04
CA SER A 165 15.65 -7.22 -28.09
C SER A 165 14.67 -8.29 -27.57
N ASN A 166 13.68 -7.91 -26.78
CA ASN A 166 12.66 -8.81 -26.25
C ASN A 166 11.46 -9.01 -27.20
N GLN A 167 11.39 -8.24 -28.30
CA GLN A 167 10.36 -8.41 -29.34
C GLN A 167 10.50 -9.73 -30.08
N VAL A 168 9.42 -10.16 -30.71
CA VAL A 168 9.37 -11.40 -31.51
C VAL A 168 8.78 -11.11 -32.90
N PRO A 169 9.62 -11.05 -33.92
CA PRO A 169 11.09 -11.06 -33.89
C PRO A 169 11.69 -9.82 -33.23
N ALA A 170 12.95 -9.90 -32.76
CA ALA A 170 13.65 -8.80 -32.12
C ALA A 170 13.70 -7.54 -33.01
N VAL A 171 13.55 -6.38 -32.38
CA VAL A 171 13.62 -5.06 -33.04
C VAL A 171 14.93 -4.38 -32.62
N MET A 172 15.70 -3.94 -33.64
CA MET A 172 16.89 -3.13 -33.43
C MET A 172 16.45 -1.68 -33.24
N THR A 173 16.50 -1.20 -32.01
CA THR A 173 16.10 0.16 -31.61
C THR A 173 16.87 0.61 -30.37
N THR A 174 17.07 1.92 -30.23
CA THR A 174 17.57 2.55 -29.01
C THR A 174 16.48 2.72 -27.97
N ALA A 175 15.21 2.67 -28.39
CA ALA A 175 14.06 2.82 -27.50
C ALA A 175 14.09 1.77 -26.38
N ASN A 176 13.86 2.24 -25.17
CA ASN A 176 13.74 1.42 -23.98
C ASN A 176 12.64 2.00 -23.07
N GLY A 177 12.17 1.23 -22.12
CA GLY A 177 11.09 1.69 -21.26
C GLY A 177 10.97 0.93 -19.96
N LEU A 178 10.05 1.41 -19.13
CA LEU A 178 9.67 0.80 -17.87
C LEU A 178 8.13 0.82 -17.74
N ALA A 179 7.54 -0.32 -17.45
CA ALA A 179 6.14 -0.41 -17.10
C ALA A 179 6.02 -0.78 -15.63
N LEU A 180 5.53 0.16 -14.81
CA LEU A 180 5.18 -0.10 -13.42
C LEU A 180 3.77 -0.69 -13.38
N LEU A 181 3.62 -1.86 -12.79
CA LEU A 181 2.35 -2.59 -12.69
C LEU A 181 2.06 -2.94 -11.24
N ARG A 182 0.87 -2.61 -10.76
CA ARG A 182 0.35 -3.03 -9.44
C ARG A 182 -1.08 -3.51 -9.61
N LEU A 183 -1.33 -4.79 -9.36
CA LEU A 183 -2.66 -5.38 -9.35
C LEU A 183 -3.15 -5.53 -7.91
N THR A 184 -4.32 -5.02 -7.62
CA THR A 184 -4.88 -4.97 -6.27
C THR A 184 -5.98 -6.01 -6.05
N THR A 185 -6.26 -6.34 -4.78
CA THR A 185 -7.28 -7.33 -4.40
C THR A 185 -8.70 -6.94 -4.82
N ASP A 186 -8.97 -5.65 -5.01
CA ASP A 186 -10.24 -5.12 -5.54
C ASP A 186 -10.30 -5.11 -7.09
N LYS A 187 -9.39 -5.88 -7.75
CA LYS A 187 -9.33 -6.10 -9.20
C LYS A 187 -9.07 -4.85 -10.02
N LYS A 188 -8.31 -3.90 -9.49
CA LYS A 188 -7.81 -2.76 -10.25
C LYS A 188 -6.36 -2.99 -10.64
N LEU A 189 -6.04 -2.76 -11.91
CA LEU A 189 -4.68 -2.67 -12.39
C LEU A 189 -4.28 -1.20 -12.46
N TYR A 190 -3.31 -0.83 -11.64
CA TYR A 190 -2.61 0.44 -11.74
C TYR A 190 -1.39 0.24 -12.63
N SER A 191 -1.22 1.09 -13.61
CA SER A 191 -0.11 1.00 -14.56
C SER A 191 0.45 2.38 -14.91
N LYS A 192 1.76 2.41 -15.16
CA LYS A 192 2.45 3.59 -15.72
C LYS A 192 3.53 3.10 -16.66
N VAL A 193 3.39 3.39 -17.97
CA VAL A 193 4.35 3.01 -18.99
C VAL A 193 5.16 4.24 -19.42
N SER A 194 6.47 4.18 -19.29
CA SER A 194 7.39 5.23 -19.70
C SER A 194 8.34 4.71 -20.77
N VAL A 195 8.59 5.51 -21.80
CA VAL A 195 9.50 5.18 -22.91
C VAL A 195 10.55 6.27 -23.03
N LYS A 196 11.79 5.88 -23.32
CA LYS A 196 12.94 6.76 -23.55
C LYS A 196 13.63 6.38 -24.85
N ASP A 197 14.44 7.29 -25.36
CA ASP A 197 15.33 7.09 -26.50
C ASP A 197 14.59 6.58 -27.75
N LEU A 198 13.35 7.04 -27.96
CA LEU A 198 12.59 6.79 -29.19
C LEU A 198 13.31 7.48 -30.36
N GLU A 199 13.41 6.80 -31.52
CA GLU A 199 14.05 7.33 -32.69
C GLU A 199 13.40 8.66 -33.14
N VAL A 200 14.23 9.57 -33.64
CA VAL A 200 13.75 10.87 -34.12
C VAL A 200 12.76 10.68 -35.29
N GLY A 201 11.56 11.23 -35.13
CA GLY A 201 10.49 11.15 -36.13
C GLY A 201 9.54 9.96 -35.93
N ASP A 202 9.82 9.04 -34.99
CA ASP A 202 8.84 8.02 -34.58
C ASP A 202 7.91 8.57 -33.49
N GLU A 203 6.72 8.01 -33.39
CA GLU A 203 5.71 8.40 -32.40
C GLU A 203 5.11 7.18 -31.75
N LEU A 204 4.95 7.25 -30.41
CA LEU A 204 4.24 6.23 -29.65
C LEU A 204 2.76 6.19 -30.03
N LEU A 205 2.22 4.98 -30.14
CA LEU A 205 0.81 4.77 -30.44
C LEU A 205 0.04 4.28 -29.20
N TYR A 206 0.35 3.08 -28.75
CA TYR A 206 -0.37 2.42 -27.65
C TYR A 206 0.54 1.41 -26.93
N ALA A 207 0.09 0.98 -25.76
CA ALA A 207 0.74 -0.09 -25.00
C ALA A 207 -0.31 -1.06 -24.45
N HIS A 208 0.04 -2.35 -24.45
CA HIS A 208 -0.85 -3.43 -24.00
C HIS A 208 -0.14 -4.42 -23.10
N ILE A 209 -0.93 -5.13 -22.28
CA ILE A 209 -0.55 -6.46 -21.78
C ILE A 209 -1.11 -7.49 -22.76
N HIS A 210 -0.26 -8.43 -23.14
CA HIS A 210 -0.60 -9.59 -23.97
C HIS A 210 -0.39 -10.87 -23.19
N SER A 211 -1.14 -11.91 -23.50
CA SER A 211 -0.85 -13.27 -23.02
C SER A 211 0.33 -13.86 -23.81
N GLY A 212 1.18 -14.63 -23.13
CA GLY A 212 2.27 -15.38 -23.77
C GLY A 212 3.57 -15.41 -22.98
N ASN A 213 4.28 -16.51 -23.15
CA ASN A 213 5.62 -16.72 -22.62
C ASN A 213 6.67 -15.88 -23.35
N THR A 214 7.87 -15.84 -22.81
CA THR A 214 9.06 -15.31 -23.51
C THR A 214 9.20 -15.99 -24.88
N GLY A 215 9.39 -15.16 -25.92
CA GLY A 215 9.52 -15.66 -27.30
C GLY A 215 8.20 -16.01 -28.01
N VAL A 216 7.04 -15.86 -27.36
CA VAL A 216 5.71 -16.16 -27.92
C VAL A 216 4.89 -14.88 -28.01
N SER A 217 4.25 -14.67 -29.18
CA SER A 217 3.27 -13.59 -29.37
C SER A 217 1.86 -14.10 -29.07
N GLY A 218 1.09 -13.33 -28.32
CA GLY A 218 -0.28 -13.68 -27.92
C GLY A 218 -1.26 -12.52 -28.06
N ASN A 219 -2.50 -12.78 -27.64
CA ASN A 219 -3.58 -11.81 -27.76
C ASN A 219 -3.47 -10.68 -26.71
N VAL A 220 -3.99 -9.50 -27.05
CA VAL A 220 -4.17 -8.40 -26.10
C VAL A 220 -5.18 -8.81 -25.02
N ILE A 221 -4.83 -8.57 -23.75
CA ILE A 221 -5.73 -8.80 -22.60
C ILE A 221 -6.05 -7.52 -21.84
N VAL A 222 -5.12 -6.53 -21.80
CA VAL A 222 -5.36 -5.22 -21.18
C VAL A 222 -4.71 -4.12 -21.99
N THR A 223 -5.41 -3.01 -22.22
CA THR A 223 -4.85 -1.79 -22.79
C THR A 223 -4.29 -0.91 -21.68
N LEU A 224 -2.98 -0.62 -21.74
CA LEU A 224 -2.26 0.24 -20.80
C LEU A 224 -2.23 1.71 -21.23
N CYS A 225 -1.97 1.96 -22.52
CA CYS A 225 -2.01 3.29 -23.13
C CYS A 225 -2.80 3.21 -24.44
N MET A 226 -3.71 4.14 -24.69
CA MET A 226 -4.52 4.23 -25.91
C MET A 226 -3.93 5.19 -26.92
N ASN A 227 -3.05 6.08 -26.50
CA ASN A 227 -2.41 7.10 -27.34
C ASN A 227 -1.12 7.63 -26.66
N ALA A 228 -0.35 8.43 -27.40
CA ALA A 228 0.94 8.96 -26.96
C ALA A 228 0.85 9.80 -25.66
N ALA A 229 -0.26 10.51 -25.42
CA ALA A 229 -0.40 11.38 -24.25
C ALA A 229 -0.58 10.61 -22.94
N GLU A 230 -0.95 9.34 -23.00
CA GLU A 230 -1.12 8.50 -21.80
C GLU A 230 0.19 7.91 -21.28
N PHE A 231 1.26 7.91 -22.09
CA PHE A 231 2.57 7.47 -21.61
C PHE A 231 3.12 8.40 -20.53
N GLY A 232 3.70 7.83 -19.50
CA GLY A 232 4.20 8.54 -18.33
C GLY A 232 3.13 8.93 -17.29
N THR A 233 1.84 8.69 -17.56
CA THR A 233 0.73 8.93 -16.63
C THR A 233 0.30 7.63 -15.94
N ILE A 234 -0.28 7.75 -14.74
CA ILE A 234 -0.87 6.59 -14.04
C ILE A 234 -2.26 6.34 -14.63
N LYS A 235 -2.50 5.10 -15.02
CA LYS A 235 -3.82 4.61 -15.45
C LYS A 235 -4.33 3.58 -14.47
N ILE A 236 -5.63 3.67 -14.13
CA ILE A 236 -6.34 2.72 -13.27
C ILE A 236 -7.39 2.02 -14.12
N SER A 237 -7.24 0.71 -14.27
CA SER A 237 -8.12 -0.12 -15.08
C SER A 237 -8.85 -1.16 -14.22
N PRO A 238 -10.18 -1.04 -14.01
CA PRO A 238 -10.96 -2.10 -13.40
C PRO A 238 -10.94 -3.34 -14.30
N LEU A 239 -10.69 -4.50 -13.72
CA LEU A 239 -10.64 -5.77 -14.46
C LEU A 239 -11.86 -6.64 -14.15
N THR A 240 -12.29 -7.42 -15.15
CA THR A 240 -13.23 -8.53 -14.93
C THR A 240 -12.54 -9.66 -14.16
N ASP A 241 -13.30 -10.59 -13.59
CA ASP A 241 -12.76 -11.75 -12.88
C ASP A 241 -11.81 -12.58 -13.75
N ASP A 242 -12.13 -12.75 -15.01
CA ASP A 242 -11.32 -13.54 -15.94
C ASP A 242 -10.01 -12.80 -16.29
N THR A 243 -10.10 -11.51 -16.62
CA THR A 243 -8.90 -10.69 -16.90
C THR A 243 -8.00 -10.59 -15.68
N PHE A 244 -8.58 -10.43 -14.48
CA PHE A 244 -7.82 -10.42 -13.22
C PHE A 244 -7.03 -11.73 -13.03
N LYS A 245 -7.69 -12.90 -13.25
CA LYS A 245 -7.02 -14.21 -13.17
C LYS A 245 -5.92 -14.35 -14.20
N MET A 246 -6.16 -13.92 -15.45
CA MET A 246 -5.17 -13.97 -16.52
C MET A 246 -3.94 -13.12 -16.18
N VAL A 247 -4.14 -11.87 -15.75
CA VAL A 247 -3.02 -10.97 -15.39
C VAL A 247 -2.23 -11.51 -14.20
N LYS A 248 -2.92 -12.10 -13.21
CA LYS A 248 -2.29 -12.59 -11.98
C LYS A 248 -1.52 -13.89 -12.14
N ASN A 249 -2.04 -14.83 -12.93
CA ASN A 249 -1.61 -16.24 -12.85
C ASN A 249 -0.95 -16.75 -14.14
N ASP A 250 -1.20 -16.08 -15.29
CA ASP A 250 -0.72 -16.55 -16.58
C ASP A 250 0.58 -15.82 -16.97
N TYR A 251 1.31 -16.40 -17.92
CA TYR A 251 2.46 -15.73 -18.52
C TYR A 251 1.98 -14.59 -19.40
N ASN A 252 2.43 -13.40 -19.09
CA ASN A 252 2.03 -12.17 -19.75
C ASN A 252 3.25 -11.30 -20.08
N TYR A 253 3.10 -10.41 -21.03
CA TYR A 253 4.14 -9.42 -21.37
C TYR A 253 3.52 -8.07 -21.70
N VAL A 254 4.27 -7.01 -21.40
CA VAL A 254 3.96 -5.65 -21.87
C VAL A 254 4.56 -5.45 -23.25
N ASN A 255 3.77 -4.88 -24.18
CA ASN A 255 4.21 -4.49 -25.51
C ASN A 255 3.85 -3.02 -25.78
N VAL A 256 4.83 -2.25 -26.27
CA VAL A 256 4.66 -0.86 -26.70
C VAL A 256 4.76 -0.80 -28.22
N HIS A 257 3.88 -0.04 -28.84
CA HIS A 257 3.77 0.13 -30.28
C HIS A 257 4.06 1.58 -30.67
N SER A 258 4.71 1.75 -31.83
CA SER A 258 5.01 3.05 -32.43
C SER A 258 4.59 3.10 -33.92
N LYS A 259 4.62 4.27 -34.52
CA LYS A 259 4.31 4.41 -35.97
C LYS A 259 5.25 3.61 -36.84
N ALA A 260 6.56 3.63 -36.54
CA ALA A 260 7.54 2.87 -37.29
C ALA A 260 7.44 1.36 -37.00
N HIS A 261 6.98 0.99 -35.82
CA HIS A 261 6.88 -0.41 -35.38
C HIS A 261 5.47 -0.74 -34.88
N PRO A 262 4.47 -0.84 -35.79
CA PRO A 262 3.07 -1.06 -35.40
C PRO A 262 2.79 -2.45 -34.81
N LYS A 263 3.70 -3.41 -34.94
CA LYS A 263 3.64 -4.73 -34.28
C LYS A 263 4.31 -4.77 -32.91
N GLY A 264 4.98 -3.67 -32.53
CA GLY A 264 5.67 -3.50 -31.24
C GLY A 264 7.13 -3.07 -31.43
N ILE A 265 7.54 -2.04 -30.68
CA ILE A 265 8.91 -1.53 -30.69
C ILE A 265 9.72 -2.09 -29.51
N ILE A 266 9.15 -2.11 -28.32
CA ILE A 266 9.78 -2.64 -27.08
C ILE A 266 8.82 -3.53 -26.31
N ARG A 267 9.37 -4.57 -25.68
CA ARG A 267 8.62 -5.59 -24.94
C ARG A 267 9.31 -5.96 -23.63
N GLY A 268 8.55 -6.35 -22.64
CA GLY A 268 9.06 -6.92 -21.37
C GLY A 268 8.12 -7.99 -20.81
N GLN A 269 8.69 -9.08 -20.30
CA GLN A 269 7.92 -10.16 -19.68
C GLN A 269 7.50 -9.72 -18.28
N ILE A 270 6.25 -10.00 -17.88
CA ILE A 270 5.76 -9.82 -16.52
C ILE A 270 6.20 -11.04 -15.72
N ASN A 271 6.81 -10.81 -14.56
CA ASN A 271 7.27 -11.85 -13.64
C ASN A 271 6.22 -12.01 -12.53
N ASN A 272 5.46 -13.10 -12.55
CA ASN A 272 4.41 -13.42 -11.58
C ASN A 272 5.01 -14.11 -10.35
#